data_4f30715ef13245b0ea42f07d2d545c90
#
_entry.id   4f30715ef13245b0ea42f07d2d545c90
#
_cell.length_a   1.000
_cell.length_b   1.000
_cell.length_c   1.000
_cell.angle_alpha   90.00
_cell.angle_beta   90.00
_cell.angle_gamma   90.00
#
_symmetry.space_group_name_H-M   'P 1'
#
loop_
_entity.id
_entity.type
_entity.pdbx_description
1 polymer ?
#
loop_
_entity_poly.entity_id
_entity_poly.type
_entity_poly.pdbx_seq_one_letter_code
_entity_poly.pdbx_strand_id
1 'polypeptide(L)' 'MALTNLQLDRAIALLVEMPLIYRQTLVLRVKGYSICEIAKITDSSEPNVRTRIHRARAMLLKSFAEQAD' A
#
# COMPACT_ATOMS: atom_id res chain seq x y z
N MET A 1 -9.37 -1.86 -13.84
CA MET A 1 -9.60 -0.47 -14.28
C MET A 1 -8.27 0.24 -14.37
N ALA A 2 -7.98 0.84 -15.50
CA ALA A 2 -6.72 1.53 -15.70
C ALA A 2 -6.74 2.90 -15.02
N LEU A 3 -5.66 3.24 -14.32
CA LEU A 3 -5.50 4.56 -13.73
C LEU A 3 -5.05 5.55 -14.81
N THR A 4 -5.53 6.78 -14.73
CA THR A 4 -4.99 7.86 -15.55
C THR A 4 -3.56 8.17 -15.11
N ASN A 5 -2.77 8.83 -15.97
CA ASN A 5 -1.40 9.22 -15.61
C ASN A 5 -1.38 10.11 -14.36
N LEU A 6 -2.33 11.03 -14.25
CA LEU A 6 -2.42 11.91 -13.08
C LEU A 6 -2.73 11.12 -11.80
N GLN A 7 -3.66 10.16 -11.87
CA GLN A 7 -3.99 9.31 -10.73
C GLN A 7 -2.80 8.44 -10.33
N LEU A 8 -2.06 7.91 -11.29
CA LEU A 8 -0.87 7.12 -11.05
C LEU A 8 0.22 7.95 -10.37
N ASP A 9 0.46 9.17 -10.85
CA ASP A 9 1.43 10.08 -10.24
C ASP A 9 1.07 10.41 -8.79
N ARG A 10 -0.21 10.65 -8.52
CA ARG A 10 -0.69 10.90 -7.15
C ARG A 10 -0.50 9.67 -6.26
N ALA A 11 -0.79 8.48 -6.76
CA ALA A 11 -0.60 7.24 -6.02
C ALA A 11 0.88 7.03 -5.68
N ILE A 12 1.77 7.27 -6.62
CA ILE A 12 3.22 7.16 -6.40
C ILE A 12 3.67 8.17 -5.33
N ALA A 13 3.21 9.42 -5.42
CA ALA A 13 3.54 10.45 -4.44
C ALA A 13 3.09 10.05 -3.03
N LEU A 14 1.89 9.51 -2.90
CA LEU A 14 1.35 9.04 -1.61
C LEU A 14 2.14 7.86 -1.07
N LEU A 15 2.55 6.93 -1.93
CA LEU A 15 3.39 5.81 -1.53
C LEU A 15 4.75 6.28 -1.00
N VAL A 16 5.35 7.28 -1.64
CA VAL A 16 6.63 7.83 -1.20
C VAL A 16 6.52 8.48 0.18
N GLU A 17 5.41 9.15 0.48
CA GLU A 17 5.18 9.77 1.79
C GLU A 17 4.82 8.78 2.89
N MET A 18 4.42 7.58 2.53
CA MET A 18 4.00 6.55 3.47
C MET A 18 5.21 5.99 4.24
N PRO A 19 5.06 5.65 5.53
CA PRO A 19 6.13 4.95 6.25
C PRO A 19 6.60 3.72 5.47
N LEU A 20 7.90 3.47 5.49
CA LEU A 20 8.53 2.42 4.68
C LEU A 20 7.87 1.05 4.83
N ILE A 21 7.53 0.66 6.06
CA ILE A 21 6.94 -0.65 6.32
C ILE A 21 5.59 -0.84 5.63
N TYR A 22 4.76 0.20 5.60
CA TYR A 22 3.46 0.17 4.92
C TYR A 22 3.65 0.16 3.40
N ARG A 23 4.57 0.97 2.90
CA ARG A 23 4.88 1.04 1.47
C ARG A 23 5.38 -0.29 0.94
N GLN A 24 6.35 -0.90 1.62
CA GLN A 24 6.90 -2.20 1.22
C GLN A 24 5.83 -3.29 1.19
N THR A 25 5.02 -3.35 2.23
CA THR A 25 3.96 -4.35 2.35
C THR A 25 2.96 -4.21 1.22
N LEU A 26 2.53 -2.99 0.93
CA LEU A 26 1.55 -2.73 -0.11
C LEU A 26 2.10 -3.01 -1.50
N VAL A 27 3.35 -2.61 -1.78
CA VAL A 27 4.00 -2.87 -3.06
C VAL A 27 4.13 -4.38 -3.32
N LEU A 28 4.55 -5.15 -2.31
CA LEU A 28 4.64 -6.60 -2.44
C LEU A 28 3.27 -7.21 -2.73
N ARG A 29 2.22 -6.73 -2.07
CA ARG A 29 0.87 -7.23 -2.29
C ARG A 29 0.38 -6.94 -3.71
N VAL A 30 0.65 -5.73 -4.21
CA VAL A 30 0.29 -5.33 -5.58
C VAL A 30 1.03 -6.17 -6.61
N LYS A 31 2.27 -6.56 -6.31
CA LYS A 31 3.06 -7.45 -7.18
C LYS A 31 2.55 -8.89 -7.20
N GLY A 32 1.60 -9.24 -6.35
CA GLY A 32 1.00 -10.57 -6.34
C GLY A 32 1.51 -11.51 -5.25
N TYR A 33 2.35 -11.05 -4.35
CA TYR A 33 2.82 -11.88 -3.25
C TYR A 33 1.68 -12.18 -2.27
N SER A 34 1.64 -13.41 -1.78
CA SER A 34 0.67 -13.80 -0.76
C SER A 34 1.03 -13.20 0.60
N ILE A 35 0.06 -13.18 1.51
CA ILE A 35 0.29 -12.70 2.88
C ILE A 35 1.39 -13.54 3.55
N CYS A 36 1.39 -14.85 3.35
CA CYS A 36 2.42 -15.74 3.87
C CYS A 36 3.82 -15.38 3.35
N GLU A 37 3.92 -15.12 2.04
CA GLU A 37 5.19 -14.73 1.42
C GLU A 37 5.68 -13.37 1.93
N ILE A 38 4.77 -12.39 2.03
CA ILE A 38 5.11 -11.06 2.55
C ILE A 38 5.58 -11.16 4.01
N ALA A 39 4.92 -11.98 4.82
CA ALA A 39 5.34 -12.21 6.20
C ALA A 39 6.78 -12.72 6.28
N LYS A 40 7.15 -13.66 5.41
CA LYS A 40 8.51 -14.18 5.34
C LYS A 40 9.51 -13.11 4.87
N ILE A 41 9.17 -12.39 3.81
CA ILE A 41 10.05 -11.37 3.22
C ILE A 41 10.31 -10.23 4.23
N THR A 42 9.29 -9.83 4.97
CA THR A 42 9.38 -8.70 5.91
C THR A 42 9.70 -9.12 7.34
N ASP A 43 9.95 -10.41 7.57
CA ASP A 43 10.20 -11.00 8.90
C ASP A 43 9.10 -10.59 9.89
N SER A 44 7.86 -10.80 9.50
CA SER A 44 6.66 -10.39 10.25
C SER A 44 5.69 -11.55 10.37
N SER A 45 4.72 -11.43 11.28
CA SER A 45 3.62 -12.39 11.35
C SER A 45 2.56 -12.09 10.29
N GLU A 46 1.79 -13.11 9.89
CA GLU A 46 0.69 -12.91 8.94
C GLU A 46 -0.37 -11.93 9.46
N PRO A 47 -0.81 -12.00 10.74
CA PRO A 47 -1.73 -10.99 11.27
C PRO A 47 -1.19 -9.56 11.16
N ASN A 48 0.10 -9.36 11.41
CA ASN A 48 0.73 -8.05 11.26
C ASN A 48 0.71 -7.58 9.81
N VAL A 49 0.98 -8.47 8.87
CA VAL A 49 0.92 -8.15 7.44
C VAL A 49 -0.50 -7.73 7.04
N ARG A 50 -1.52 -8.47 7.47
CA ARG A 50 -2.91 -8.11 7.21
C ARG A 50 -3.26 -6.73 7.74
N THR A 51 -2.85 -6.44 8.97
CA THR A 51 -3.06 -5.15 9.60
C THR A 51 -2.38 -4.02 8.81
N ARG A 52 -1.14 -4.24 8.38
CA ARG A 52 -0.39 -3.26 7.58
C ARG A 52 -1.07 -2.99 6.23
N ILE A 53 -1.52 -4.02 5.55
CA ILE A 53 -2.22 -3.87 4.28
C ILE A 53 -3.48 -3.04 4.48
N HIS A 54 -4.26 -3.37 5.50
CA HIS A 54 -5.49 -2.64 5.81
C HIS A 54 -5.22 -1.16 6.09
N ARG A 55 -4.23 -0.88 6.93
CA ARG A 55 -3.86 0.50 7.28
C ARG A 55 -3.29 1.26 6.10
N ALA A 56 -2.44 0.61 5.30
CA ALA A 56 -1.87 1.24 4.10
C ALA A 56 -2.96 1.62 3.09
N ARG A 57 -3.91 0.73 2.87
CA ARG A 57 -5.05 1.02 1.99
C ARG A 57 -5.90 2.17 2.54
N ALA A 58 -6.15 2.19 3.84
CA ALA A 58 -6.92 3.26 4.47
C ALA A 58 -6.21 4.61 4.31
N MET A 59 -4.89 4.65 4.47
CA MET A 59 -4.10 5.86 4.26
C MET A 59 -4.23 6.37 2.82
N LEU A 60 -4.12 5.48 1.82
CA LEU A 60 -4.26 5.86 0.42
C LEU A 60 -5.65 6.38 0.12
N LEU A 61 -6.68 5.67 0.55
CA LEU A 61 -8.07 6.07 0.30
C LEU A 61 -8.38 7.43 0.94
N LYS A 62 -7.93 7.64 2.16
CA LYS A 62 -8.09 8.91 2.85
C LYS A 62 -7.41 10.05 2.10
N SER A 63 -6.18 9.83 1.66
CA SER A 63 -5.42 10.86 0.93
C SER A 63 -6.06 11.18 -0.42
N PHE A 64 -6.56 10.18 -1.14
CA PHE A 64 -7.30 10.41 -2.38
C PHE A 64 -8.59 11.19 -2.13
N ALA A 65 -9.33 10.87 -1.07
CA ALA A 65 -10.55 11.58 -0.72
C ALA A 65 -10.27 13.05 -0.36
N GLU A 66 -9.18 13.33 0.34
CA GLU A 66 -8.78 14.70 0.70
C GLU A 66 -8.35 15.51 -0.52
N GLN A 67 -7.82 14.87 -1.55
CA GLN A 67 -7.38 15.53 -2.79
C GLN A 67 -8.47 15.61 -3.85
N ALA A 68 -9.55 14.87 -3.70
CA ALA A 68 -10.68 14.90 -4.62
C ALA A 68 -11.56 16.12 -4.31
N ASP A 69 -11.71 16.98 -5.27
CA ASP A 69 -12.63 18.13 -5.18
C ASP A 69 -14.01 17.73 -5.70
#